data_a559c62fcf48ca31415eafb7526b3e51
#
_entry.id   a559c62fcf48ca31415eafb7526b3e51
#
_cell.length_a   1.000
_cell.length_b   1.000
_cell.length_c   1.000
_cell.angle_alpha   90.00
_cell.angle_beta   90.00
_cell.angle_gamma   90.00
#
_symmetry.space_group_name_H-M   'P 1'
#
loop_
_entity.id
_entity.type
_entity.pdbx_description
1 polymer ?
#
loop_
_entity_poly.entity_id
_entity_poly.type
_entity_poly.pdbx_seq_one_letter_code
_entity_poly.pdbx_strand_id
1 'polypeptide(L)'
;MDDITRITAISGWALPRQWFAGEVTSAFPGSQVQIIYPETPESSKEAEILLSRYPAEIYIGYSLGSLWLLKYKHFLPDTCIRVLLAPIIAFLEKDGLGGTTSETQLKYLAKGLKQGLNQSNPIKEFFLHCELPFAEELIEEIPDREILLRGLEFLKTCKAKGEDTEKFLSILGENDIFINGSLLRRHIPGLDIIPGVGHAPGNLLKHLAKRLNWKIHNQNS
;
A
#
# COMPACT_ATOMS: atom_id res chain seq x y z
N MET A 1 8.01 14.18 28.40
CA MET A 1 8.47 13.22 27.38
C MET A 1 7.47 13.33 26.26
N ASP A 2 7.89 13.85 25.12
CA ASP A 2 7.00 13.90 23.96
C ASP A 2 6.76 12.44 23.54
N ASP A 3 5.50 12.03 23.53
CA ASP A 3 5.13 10.68 23.13
C ASP A 3 5.52 10.47 21.67
N ILE A 4 6.41 9.49 21.42
CA ILE A 4 6.84 9.15 20.06
C ILE A 4 5.66 8.55 19.32
N THR A 5 5.20 9.20 18.24
CA THR A 5 4.11 8.69 17.42
C THR A 5 4.50 7.39 16.74
N ARG A 6 3.68 6.36 16.90
CA ARG A 6 3.85 5.06 16.24
C ARG A 6 3.04 5.02 14.96
N ILE A 7 3.70 4.58 13.90
CA ILE A 7 3.10 4.39 12.58
C ILE A 7 3.21 2.91 12.19
N THR A 8 2.09 2.28 11.91
CA THR A 8 2.05 0.95 11.32
C THR A 8 1.64 1.07 9.86
N ALA A 9 2.54 0.73 8.94
CA ALA A 9 2.29 0.77 7.51
C ALA A 9 2.20 -0.64 6.93
N ILE A 10 1.13 -0.89 6.18
CA ILE A 10 0.88 -2.14 5.47
C ILE A 10 1.37 -1.98 4.04
N SER A 11 2.33 -2.82 3.66
CA SER A 11 3.08 -2.72 2.41
C SER A 11 2.22 -3.04 1.19
N GLY A 12 2.61 -2.47 0.05
CA GLY A 12 2.14 -2.88 -1.26
C GLY A 12 2.72 -4.23 -1.71
N TRP A 13 2.18 -4.78 -2.82
CA TRP A 13 2.67 -6.02 -3.39
C TRP A 13 4.13 -5.90 -3.84
N ALA A 14 4.94 -6.92 -3.54
CA ALA A 14 6.36 -7.05 -3.88
C ALA A 14 7.30 -5.96 -3.34
N LEU A 15 6.83 -5.02 -2.51
CA LEU A 15 7.72 -3.99 -1.97
C LEU A 15 8.71 -4.56 -0.95
N PRO A 16 10.01 -4.24 -1.08
CA PRO A 16 11.00 -4.54 -0.07
C PRO A 16 10.66 -3.84 1.26
N ARG A 17 10.65 -4.61 2.34
CA ARG A 17 10.20 -4.11 3.65
C ARG A 17 11.04 -2.95 4.17
N GLN A 18 12.37 -3.08 4.09
CA GLN A 18 13.29 -2.05 4.61
C GLN A 18 13.23 -0.79 3.77
N TRP A 19 13.14 -0.92 2.44
CA TRP A 19 12.99 0.22 1.56
C TRP A 19 11.69 1.00 1.87
N PHE A 20 10.56 0.31 2.00
CA PHE A 20 9.29 0.97 2.33
C PHE A 20 9.32 1.60 3.73
N ALA A 21 9.98 0.95 4.71
CA ALA A 21 10.21 1.56 6.03
C ALA A 21 11.01 2.85 5.93
N GLY A 22 12.04 2.90 5.09
CA GLY A 22 12.83 4.09 4.81
C GLY A 22 11.99 5.24 4.23
N GLU A 23 11.11 4.95 3.27
CA GLU A 23 10.18 5.93 2.67
C GLU A 23 9.22 6.52 3.73
N VAL A 24 8.65 5.65 4.58
CA VAL A 24 7.76 6.11 5.67
C VAL A 24 8.52 6.94 6.69
N THR A 25 9.69 6.48 7.14
CA THR A 25 10.53 7.20 8.12
C THR A 25 11.00 8.56 7.58
N SER A 26 11.35 8.63 6.29
CA SER A 26 11.73 9.88 5.62
C SER A 26 10.59 10.90 5.60
N ALA A 27 9.35 10.44 5.41
CA ALA A 27 8.18 11.31 5.41
C ALA A 27 7.75 11.73 6.83
N PHE A 28 8.01 10.87 7.83
CA PHE A 28 7.60 11.06 9.22
C PHE A 28 8.81 10.95 10.17
N PRO A 29 9.77 11.89 10.09
CA PRO A 29 10.96 11.85 10.95
C PRO A 29 10.56 11.94 12.43
N GLY A 30 11.26 11.19 13.28
CA GLY A 30 10.98 11.12 14.73
C GLY A 30 9.85 10.17 15.11
N SER A 31 9.18 9.52 14.16
CA SER A 31 8.19 8.47 14.46
C SER A 31 8.83 7.09 14.65
N GLN A 32 8.13 6.21 15.35
CA GLN A 32 8.44 4.77 15.38
C GLN A 32 7.64 4.07 14.30
N VAL A 33 8.33 3.57 13.27
CA VAL A 33 7.71 2.93 12.10
C VAL A 33 7.79 1.41 12.20
N GLN A 34 6.65 0.75 11.97
CA GLN A 34 6.54 -0.69 11.78
C GLN A 34 5.93 -1.00 10.42
N ILE A 35 6.51 -1.98 9.70
CA ILE A 35 5.96 -2.43 8.42
C ILE A 35 5.36 -3.82 8.58
N ILE A 36 4.09 -3.93 8.18
CA ILE A 36 3.39 -5.20 8.01
C ILE A 36 3.44 -5.58 6.53
N TYR A 37 3.84 -6.81 6.25
CA TYR A 37 3.63 -7.47 4.97
C TYR A 37 2.79 -8.72 5.25
N PRO A 38 1.50 -8.76 4.84
CA PRO A 38 0.64 -9.92 5.05
C PRO A 38 1.14 -11.11 4.22
N GLU A 39 1.42 -12.24 4.86
CA GLU A 39 1.86 -13.47 4.19
C GLU A 39 0.68 -14.32 3.70
N THR A 40 -0.45 -14.21 4.42
CA THR A 40 -1.74 -14.82 4.08
C THR A 40 -2.83 -13.74 4.07
N PRO A 41 -2.84 -12.84 3.06
CA PRO A 41 -3.66 -11.63 3.06
C PRO A 41 -5.17 -11.90 3.13
N GLU A 42 -5.63 -13.10 2.83
CA GLU A 42 -7.00 -13.55 3.02
C GLU A 42 -7.36 -13.94 4.45
N SER A 43 -6.37 -14.17 5.32
CA SER A 43 -6.54 -14.68 6.69
C SER A 43 -6.92 -13.58 7.68
N SER A 44 -8.16 -13.65 8.19
CA SER A 44 -8.63 -12.75 9.27
C SER A 44 -7.85 -12.97 10.57
N LYS A 45 -7.43 -14.21 10.86
CA LYS A 45 -6.64 -14.52 12.05
C LYS A 45 -5.24 -13.91 11.98
N GLU A 46 -4.60 -13.93 10.82
CA GLU A 46 -3.31 -13.25 10.63
C GLU A 46 -3.47 -11.74 10.82
N ALA A 47 -4.52 -11.15 10.24
CA ALA A 47 -4.79 -9.72 10.35
C ALA A 47 -4.99 -9.28 11.82
N GLU A 48 -5.77 -10.03 12.59
CA GLU A 48 -5.98 -9.78 14.02
C GLU A 48 -4.66 -9.83 14.79
N ILE A 49 -3.85 -10.87 14.57
CA ILE A 49 -2.54 -11.01 15.21
C ILE A 49 -1.59 -9.87 14.86
N LEU A 50 -1.49 -9.51 13.57
CA LEU A 50 -0.56 -8.48 13.11
C LEU A 50 -0.97 -7.09 13.63
N LEU A 51 -2.25 -6.72 13.54
CA LEU A 51 -2.73 -5.43 14.00
C LEU A 51 -2.67 -5.30 15.53
N SER A 52 -2.91 -6.39 16.27
CA SER A 52 -2.76 -6.41 17.73
C SER A 52 -1.30 -6.34 18.18
N ARG A 53 -0.38 -6.93 17.42
CA ARG A 53 1.06 -6.93 17.72
C ARG A 53 1.71 -5.56 17.49
N TYR A 54 1.18 -4.78 16.54
CA TYR A 54 1.74 -3.50 16.11
C TYR A 54 0.73 -2.36 16.29
N PRO A 55 0.34 -2.05 17.55
CA PRO A 55 -0.58 -0.95 17.81
C PRO A 55 0.07 0.39 17.47
N ALA A 56 -0.68 1.28 16.83
CA ALA A 56 -0.19 2.57 16.37
C ALA A 56 -1.26 3.67 16.46
N GLU A 57 -0.82 4.90 16.45
CA GLU A 57 -1.67 6.09 16.33
C GLU A 57 -2.07 6.35 14.87
N ILE A 58 -1.23 5.91 13.90
CA ILE A 58 -1.46 6.06 12.47
C ILE A 58 -1.30 4.71 11.77
N TYR A 59 -2.33 4.28 11.06
CA TYR A 59 -2.27 3.12 10.19
C TYR A 59 -2.32 3.55 8.73
N ILE A 60 -1.34 3.13 7.95
CA ILE A 60 -1.20 3.46 6.53
C ILE A 60 -1.28 2.17 5.71
N GLY A 61 -2.29 2.03 4.84
CA GLY A 61 -2.32 0.98 3.83
C GLY A 61 -1.87 1.53 2.48
N TYR A 62 -0.87 0.93 1.85
CA TYR A 62 -0.42 1.32 0.52
C TYR A 62 -0.72 0.23 -0.52
N SER A 63 -1.36 0.59 -1.63
CA SER A 63 -1.65 -0.33 -2.75
C SER A 63 -2.39 -1.60 -2.27
N LEU A 64 -1.81 -2.82 -2.42
CA LEU A 64 -2.37 -4.04 -1.84
C LEU A 64 -2.69 -3.86 -0.35
N GLY A 65 -1.80 -3.21 0.40
CA GLY A 65 -2.00 -2.93 1.82
C GLY A 65 -3.21 -2.05 2.09
N SER A 66 -3.61 -1.19 1.16
CA SER A 66 -4.83 -0.38 1.28
C SER A 66 -6.09 -1.24 1.24
N LEU A 67 -6.16 -2.19 0.30
CA LEU A 67 -7.27 -3.14 0.20
C LEU A 67 -7.33 -4.07 1.42
N TRP A 68 -6.16 -4.53 1.89
CA TRP A 68 -6.05 -5.34 3.09
C TRP A 68 -6.54 -4.60 4.33
N LEU A 69 -6.12 -3.35 4.50
CA LEU A 69 -6.53 -2.51 5.64
C LEU A 69 -8.03 -2.22 5.62
N LEU A 70 -8.63 -2.01 4.44
CA LEU A 70 -10.08 -1.88 4.27
C LEU A 70 -10.83 -3.14 4.69
N LYS A 71 -10.35 -4.31 4.26
CA LYS A 71 -10.95 -5.60 4.60
C LYS A 71 -10.96 -5.85 6.11
N TYR A 72 -9.89 -5.46 6.80
CA TYR A 72 -9.71 -5.73 8.22
C TYR A 72 -9.82 -4.50 9.12
N LYS A 73 -10.46 -3.44 8.62
CA LYS A 73 -10.66 -2.16 9.33
C LYS A 73 -11.31 -2.30 10.71
N HIS A 74 -12.09 -3.36 10.92
CA HIS A 74 -12.77 -3.63 12.18
C HIS A 74 -11.83 -4.04 13.33
N PHE A 75 -10.57 -4.39 13.03
CA PHE A 75 -9.54 -4.60 14.05
C PHE A 75 -8.79 -3.31 14.43
N LEU A 76 -9.03 -2.21 13.73
CA LEU A 76 -8.36 -0.94 14.02
C LEU A 76 -9.04 -0.22 15.19
N PRO A 77 -8.25 0.40 16.11
CA PRO A 77 -8.78 1.26 17.16
C PRO A 77 -9.63 2.42 16.56
N ASP A 78 -10.70 2.81 17.23
CA ASP A 78 -11.52 3.93 16.76
C ASP A 78 -10.80 5.28 16.83
N THR A 79 -9.81 5.40 17.69
CA THR A 79 -9.04 6.64 17.93
C THR A 79 -7.87 6.84 16.98
N CYS A 80 -7.51 5.85 16.15
CA CYS A 80 -6.37 5.96 15.25
C CYS A 80 -6.69 6.77 13.97
N ILE A 81 -5.66 7.38 13.41
CA ILE A 81 -5.70 7.94 12.06
C ILE A 81 -5.55 6.80 11.06
N ARG A 82 -6.47 6.73 10.09
CA ARG A 82 -6.53 5.68 9.08
C ARG A 82 -6.27 6.28 7.71
N VAL A 83 -5.32 5.73 6.98
CA VAL A 83 -4.85 6.27 5.70
C VAL A 83 -4.77 5.19 4.63
N LEU A 84 -5.21 5.53 3.43
CA LEU A 84 -5.06 4.73 2.22
C LEU A 84 -4.23 5.52 1.21
N LEU A 85 -3.08 5.00 0.84
CA LEU A 85 -2.25 5.52 -0.24
C LEU A 85 -2.40 4.60 -1.46
N ALA A 86 -2.61 5.18 -2.65
CA ALA A 86 -2.97 4.44 -3.85
C ALA A 86 -4.11 3.44 -3.57
N PRO A 87 -5.29 3.93 -3.10
CA PRO A 87 -6.37 3.10 -2.57
C PRO A 87 -6.95 2.15 -3.62
N ILE A 88 -7.08 0.87 -3.26
CA ILE A 88 -7.70 -0.17 -4.07
C ILE A 88 -8.99 -0.61 -3.36
N ILE A 89 -10.14 -0.49 -4.03
CA ILE A 89 -11.42 -1.10 -3.61
C ILE A 89 -11.75 -2.32 -4.47
N ALA A 90 -11.26 -2.38 -5.70
CA ALA A 90 -11.14 -3.58 -6.53
C ALA A 90 -10.00 -3.35 -7.53
N PHE A 91 -9.19 -4.36 -7.76
CA PHE A 91 -7.98 -4.21 -8.57
C PHE A 91 -8.23 -4.45 -10.06
N LEU A 92 -9.20 -5.31 -10.39
CA LEU A 92 -9.47 -5.66 -11.78
C LEU A 92 -10.37 -4.63 -12.48
N GLU A 93 -10.01 -4.29 -13.71
CA GLU A 93 -10.76 -3.37 -14.59
C GLU A 93 -12.22 -3.79 -14.76
N LYS A 94 -12.48 -5.09 -14.91
CA LYS A 94 -13.84 -5.65 -15.10
C LYS A 94 -14.81 -5.34 -13.96
N ASP A 95 -14.30 -5.01 -12.78
CA ASP A 95 -15.13 -4.72 -11.61
C ASP A 95 -15.68 -3.30 -11.62
N GLY A 96 -15.17 -2.41 -12.46
CA GLY A 96 -15.66 -1.05 -12.64
C GLY A 96 -15.47 -0.12 -11.43
N LEU A 97 -14.57 -0.48 -10.49
CA LEU A 97 -14.37 0.21 -9.21
C LEU A 97 -13.03 0.97 -9.15
N GLY A 98 -12.43 1.29 -10.28
CA GLY A 98 -11.22 2.09 -10.37
C GLY A 98 -9.95 1.31 -10.71
N GLY A 99 -9.90 0.01 -10.51
CA GLY A 99 -8.78 -0.81 -10.97
C GLY A 99 -8.67 -0.80 -12.50
N THR A 100 -7.44 -0.85 -13.03
CA THR A 100 -7.14 -0.83 -14.47
C THR A 100 -6.53 -2.14 -14.98
N THR A 101 -6.19 -3.04 -14.08
CA THR A 101 -5.50 -4.30 -14.43
C THR A 101 -6.48 -5.33 -14.98
N SER A 102 -6.17 -5.90 -16.14
CA SER A 102 -6.95 -7.01 -16.69
C SER A 102 -6.60 -8.34 -16.02
N GLU A 103 -7.53 -9.31 -16.05
CA GLU A 103 -7.23 -10.68 -15.58
C GLU A 103 -6.07 -11.32 -16.34
N THR A 104 -5.89 -10.99 -17.62
CA THR A 104 -4.82 -11.52 -18.45
C THR A 104 -3.46 -11.02 -17.99
N GLN A 105 -3.33 -9.72 -17.67
CA GLN A 105 -2.10 -9.16 -17.11
C GLN A 105 -1.75 -9.82 -15.78
N LEU A 106 -2.73 -10.00 -14.89
CA LEU A 106 -2.51 -10.64 -13.60
C LEU A 106 -2.09 -12.12 -13.73
N LYS A 107 -2.72 -12.86 -14.67
CA LYS A 107 -2.32 -14.24 -14.99
C LYS A 107 -0.92 -14.31 -15.58
N TYR A 108 -0.54 -13.36 -16.43
CA TYR A 108 0.81 -13.28 -17.01
C TYR A 108 1.85 -13.09 -15.91
N LEU A 109 1.62 -12.15 -14.99
CA LEU A 109 2.50 -11.88 -13.85
C LEU A 109 2.64 -13.12 -12.95
N ALA A 110 1.51 -13.77 -12.60
CA ALA A 110 1.52 -14.99 -11.80
C ALA A 110 2.25 -16.16 -12.51
N LYS A 111 2.11 -16.28 -13.83
CA LYS A 111 2.83 -17.29 -14.64
C LYS A 111 4.34 -17.03 -14.61
N GLY A 112 4.77 -15.76 -14.79
CA GLY A 112 6.18 -15.38 -14.73
C GLY A 112 6.81 -15.73 -13.38
N LEU A 113 6.11 -15.45 -12.27
CA LEU A 113 6.56 -15.85 -10.93
C LEU A 113 6.72 -17.37 -10.77
N LYS A 114 5.80 -18.17 -11.33
CA LYS A 114 5.85 -19.65 -11.26
C LYS A 114 7.00 -20.24 -12.06
N GLN A 115 7.37 -19.62 -13.18
CA GLN A 115 8.44 -20.10 -14.07
C GLN A 115 9.86 -19.77 -13.58
N GLY A 116 9.98 -18.92 -12.58
CA GLY A 116 11.27 -18.45 -12.02
C GLY A 116 11.77 -17.19 -12.70
N LEU A 117 12.61 -16.43 -11.99
CA LEU A 117 13.07 -15.09 -12.37
C LEU A 117 14.09 -15.06 -13.53
N ASN A 118 14.46 -16.22 -14.10
CA ASN A 118 15.62 -16.31 -15.02
C ASN A 118 15.35 -15.94 -16.48
N GLN A 119 14.10 -15.80 -16.93
CA GLN A 119 13.79 -15.52 -18.35
C GLN A 119 13.08 -14.19 -18.62
N SER A 120 12.26 -13.74 -17.72
CA SER A 120 11.73 -12.37 -17.65
C SER A 120 11.54 -12.06 -16.19
N ASN A 121 12.17 -10.99 -15.68
CA ASN A 121 11.98 -10.64 -14.27
C ASN A 121 10.69 -9.84 -14.12
N PRO A 122 9.53 -10.50 -13.86
CA PRO A 122 8.24 -9.81 -13.77
C PRO A 122 8.20 -8.80 -12.61
N ILE A 123 9.06 -8.97 -11.62
CA ILE A 123 9.22 -8.02 -10.52
C ILE A 123 9.92 -6.75 -10.99
N LYS A 124 10.94 -6.88 -11.84
CA LYS A 124 11.63 -5.75 -12.44
C LYS A 124 10.68 -4.92 -13.30
N GLU A 125 9.90 -5.58 -14.16
CA GLU A 125 8.88 -4.92 -14.97
C GLU A 125 7.84 -4.21 -14.10
N PHE A 126 7.39 -4.86 -13.03
CA PHE A 126 6.46 -4.25 -12.07
C PHE A 126 7.06 -3.00 -11.42
N PHE A 127 8.31 -3.05 -10.95
CA PHE A 127 8.97 -1.90 -10.32
C PHE A 127 9.12 -0.73 -11.30
N LEU A 128 9.49 -1.01 -12.55
CA LEU A 128 9.57 0.03 -13.60
C LEU A 128 8.20 0.69 -13.84
N HIS A 129 7.13 -0.09 -13.89
CA HIS A 129 5.78 0.44 -14.04
C HIS A 129 5.31 1.26 -12.84
N CYS A 130 5.75 0.91 -11.64
CA CYS A 130 5.45 1.66 -10.42
C CYS A 130 6.35 2.90 -10.24
N GLU A 131 7.27 3.18 -11.17
CA GLU A 131 8.29 4.24 -11.03
C GLU A 131 9.15 4.06 -9.77
N LEU A 132 9.32 2.81 -9.32
CA LEU A 132 10.14 2.49 -8.15
C LEU A 132 11.61 2.36 -8.56
N PRO A 133 12.54 2.84 -7.73
CA PRO A 133 13.94 2.60 -7.97
C PRO A 133 14.21 1.10 -7.89
N PHE A 134 14.67 0.52 -9.03
CA PHE A 134 15.07 -0.88 -9.07
C PHE A 134 16.58 -0.97 -8.83
N ALA A 135 16.94 -1.49 -7.66
CA ALA A 135 18.30 -1.89 -7.33
C ALA A 135 18.33 -3.41 -7.16
N GLU A 136 19.41 -4.07 -7.63
CA GLU A 136 19.52 -5.54 -7.55
C GLU A 136 19.46 -6.04 -6.11
N GLU A 137 20.01 -5.27 -5.17
CA GLU A 137 19.98 -5.57 -3.74
C GLU A 137 18.56 -5.63 -3.17
N LEU A 138 17.61 -4.90 -3.75
CA LEU A 138 16.22 -4.91 -3.30
C LEU A 138 15.49 -6.22 -3.64
N ILE A 139 15.99 -7.00 -4.61
CA ILE A 139 15.38 -8.28 -4.98
C ILE A 139 15.48 -9.28 -3.83
N GLU A 140 16.55 -9.23 -3.04
CA GLU A 140 16.75 -10.14 -1.90
C GLU A 140 15.80 -9.84 -0.73
N GLU A 141 15.22 -8.63 -0.70
CA GLU A 141 14.32 -8.19 0.36
C GLU A 141 12.82 -8.38 0.02
N ILE A 142 12.50 -8.78 -1.23
CA ILE A 142 11.11 -9.03 -1.60
C ILE A 142 10.59 -10.30 -0.93
N PRO A 143 9.29 -10.40 -0.67
CA PRO A 143 8.70 -11.61 -0.11
C PRO A 143 8.88 -12.84 -1.01
N ASP A 144 8.85 -14.01 -0.38
CA ASP A 144 8.91 -15.28 -1.09
C ASP A 144 7.83 -15.40 -2.17
N ARG A 145 8.16 -16.14 -3.23
CA ARG A 145 7.27 -16.37 -4.38
C ARG A 145 5.86 -16.79 -4.00
N GLU A 146 5.72 -17.67 -3.02
CA GLU A 146 4.40 -18.14 -2.58
C GLU A 146 3.58 -17.02 -1.94
N ILE A 147 4.22 -16.14 -1.18
CA ILE A 147 3.58 -14.95 -0.59
C ILE A 147 3.16 -13.98 -1.70
N LEU A 148 4.02 -13.76 -2.69
CA LEU A 148 3.69 -12.92 -3.85
C LEU A 148 2.49 -13.46 -4.63
N LEU A 149 2.42 -14.78 -4.86
CA LEU A 149 1.29 -15.43 -5.54
C LEU A 149 -0.02 -15.30 -4.75
N ARG A 150 0.01 -15.44 -3.42
CA ARG A 150 -1.15 -15.18 -2.56
C ARG A 150 -1.60 -13.73 -2.64
N GLY A 151 -0.65 -12.80 -2.65
CA GLY A 151 -0.94 -11.37 -2.84
C GLY A 151 -1.66 -11.09 -4.16
N LEU A 152 -1.24 -11.70 -5.29
CA LEU A 152 -1.94 -11.58 -6.57
C LEU A 152 -3.34 -12.20 -6.54
N GLU A 153 -3.53 -13.35 -5.90
CA GLU A 153 -4.86 -13.95 -5.77
C GLU A 153 -5.76 -13.09 -4.88
N PHE A 154 -5.21 -12.49 -3.82
CA PHE A 154 -5.94 -11.52 -3.00
C PHE A 154 -6.38 -10.30 -3.80
N LEU A 155 -5.49 -9.67 -4.58
CA LEU A 155 -5.83 -8.56 -5.47
C LEU A 155 -6.91 -8.93 -6.49
N LYS A 156 -6.90 -10.18 -6.98
CA LYS A 156 -7.86 -10.67 -7.95
C LYS A 156 -9.25 -10.88 -7.35
N THR A 157 -9.33 -11.33 -6.11
CA THR A 157 -10.58 -11.83 -5.51
C THR A 157 -11.19 -10.91 -4.47
N CYS A 158 -10.37 -10.16 -3.74
CA CYS A 158 -10.82 -9.27 -2.69
C CYS A 158 -11.40 -7.98 -3.27
N LYS A 159 -12.52 -7.55 -2.68
CA LYS A 159 -13.18 -6.28 -2.99
C LYS A 159 -13.63 -5.62 -1.70
N ALA A 160 -13.58 -4.30 -1.68
CA ALA A 160 -14.16 -3.44 -0.66
C ALA A 160 -15.26 -2.59 -1.31
N LYS A 161 -16.08 -1.96 -0.51
CA LYS A 161 -17.07 -0.99 -0.95
C LYS A 161 -16.55 0.43 -0.74
N GLY A 162 -17.06 1.40 -1.48
CA GLY A 162 -16.71 2.81 -1.28
C GLY A 162 -17.01 3.29 0.14
N GLU A 163 -18.13 2.87 0.73
CA GLU A 163 -18.51 3.18 2.11
C GLU A 163 -17.49 2.69 3.17
N ASP A 164 -16.70 1.67 2.85
CA ASP A 164 -15.65 1.17 3.74
C ASP A 164 -14.53 2.20 3.95
N THR A 165 -14.43 3.20 3.07
CA THR A 165 -13.37 4.22 3.08
C THR A 165 -13.73 5.47 3.90
N GLU A 166 -14.96 5.61 4.39
CA GLU A 166 -15.46 6.86 5.01
C GLU A 166 -14.60 7.41 6.16
N LYS A 167 -13.99 6.52 6.94
CA LYS A 167 -13.12 6.91 8.07
C LYS A 167 -11.63 6.98 7.69
N PHE A 168 -11.31 6.95 6.39
CA PHE A 168 -9.94 6.95 5.90
C PHE A 168 -9.60 8.24 5.16
N LEU A 169 -8.40 8.74 5.38
CA LEU A 169 -7.77 9.70 4.47
C LEU A 169 -7.29 8.91 3.24
N SER A 170 -7.84 9.20 2.07
CA SER A 170 -7.53 8.49 0.82
C SER A 170 -6.75 9.41 -0.12
N ILE A 171 -5.56 9.00 -0.54
CA ILE A 171 -4.63 9.78 -1.37
C ILE A 171 -4.18 8.94 -2.57
N LEU A 172 -4.29 9.52 -3.77
CA LEU A 172 -3.93 8.87 -5.03
C LEU A 172 -3.08 9.81 -5.88
N GLY A 173 -2.14 9.28 -6.63
CA GLY A 173 -1.46 10.02 -7.68
C GLY A 173 -2.34 10.12 -8.95
N GLU A 174 -2.35 11.28 -9.61
CA GLU A 174 -3.11 11.49 -10.85
C GLU A 174 -2.68 10.53 -11.97
N ASN A 175 -1.38 10.24 -12.04
CA ASN A 175 -0.76 9.39 -13.06
C ASN A 175 -0.60 7.94 -12.59
N ASP A 176 -1.37 7.51 -11.59
CA ASP A 176 -1.35 6.11 -11.15
C ASP A 176 -1.83 5.19 -12.29
N ILE A 177 -0.96 4.26 -12.70
CA ILE A 177 -1.26 3.37 -13.84
C ILE A 177 -2.18 2.21 -13.48
N PHE A 178 -2.27 1.85 -12.19
CA PHE A 178 -3.10 0.75 -11.71
C PHE A 178 -4.50 1.20 -11.30
N ILE A 179 -4.68 2.51 -11.09
CA ILE A 179 -5.91 3.06 -10.56
C ILE A 179 -6.39 4.25 -11.38
N ASN A 180 -7.57 4.15 -11.94
CA ASN A 180 -8.26 5.25 -12.57
C ASN A 180 -8.88 6.17 -11.50
N GLY A 181 -8.24 7.29 -11.23
CA GLY A 181 -8.67 8.23 -10.19
C GLY A 181 -10.06 8.83 -10.42
N SER A 182 -10.41 9.11 -11.68
CA SER A 182 -11.74 9.66 -12.04
C SER A 182 -12.87 8.67 -11.75
N LEU A 183 -12.63 7.38 -12.02
CA LEU A 183 -13.60 6.33 -11.73
C LEU A 183 -13.66 6.06 -10.21
N LEU A 184 -12.51 5.96 -9.56
CA LEU A 184 -12.43 5.71 -8.12
C LEU A 184 -13.08 6.82 -7.28
N ARG A 185 -12.97 8.09 -7.69
CA ARG A 185 -13.59 9.24 -7.01
C ARG A 185 -15.12 9.14 -6.91
N ARG A 186 -15.77 8.40 -7.81
CA ARG A 186 -17.22 8.15 -7.74
C ARG A 186 -17.59 7.27 -6.53
N HIS A 187 -16.66 6.48 -6.07
CA HIS A 187 -16.82 5.55 -4.96
C HIS A 187 -16.18 6.07 -3.66
N ILE A 188 -15.20 6.95 -3.76
CA ILE A 188 -14.48 7.59 -2.63
C ILE A 188 -14.58 9.12 -2.80
N PRO A 189 -15.68 9.76 -2.36
CA PRO A 189 -15.87 11.20 -2.57
C PRO A 189 -14.78 12.08 -1.96
N GLY A 190 -14.15 11.63 -0.87
CA GLY A 190 -13.05 12.32 -0.19
C GLY A 190 -11.64 11.99 -0.75
N LEU A 191 -11.55 11.37 -1.94
CA LEU A 191 -10.27 11.02 -2.56
C LEU A 191 -9.47 12.28 -2.95
N ASP A 192 -8.29 12.41 -2.35
CA ASP A 192 -7.32 13.46 -2.64
C ASP A 192 -6.41 12.98 -3.79
N ILE A 193 -6.45 13.65 -4.94
CA ILE A 193 -5.66 13.29 -6.11
C ILE A 193 -4.55 14.31 -6.29
N ILE A 194 -3.30 13.84 -6.29
CA ILE A 194 -2.10 14.68 -6.40
C ILE A 194 -1.70 14.80 -7.88
N PRO A 195 -1.71 16.01 -8.46
CA PRO A 195 -1.33 16.22 -9.85
C PRO A 195 0.11 15.77 -10.13
N GLY A 196 0.30 15.11 -11.29
CA GLY A 196 1.61 14.72 -11.78
C GLY A 196 2.32 13.59 -11.01
N VAL A 197 1.68 12.98 -10.01
CA VAL A 197 2.23 11.90 -9.19
C VAL A 197 1.74 10.55 -9.70
N GLY A 198 2.64 9.57 -9.80
CA GLY A 198 2.35 8.18 -10.16
C GLY A 198 2.03 7.29 -8.96
N HIS A 199 2.28 5.98 -9.12
CA HIS A 199 1.96 4.97 -8.09
C HIS A 199 2.95 4.97 -6.91
N ALA A 200 4.21 5.44 -7.12
CA ALA A 200 5.27 5.35 -6.10
C ALA A 200 4.90 6.01 -4.75
N PRO A 201 5.19 5.36 -3.61
CA PRO A 201 4.70 5.80 -2.30
C PRO A 201 5.34 7.09 -1.79
N GLY A 202 6.58 7.41 -2.20
CA GLY A 202 7.35 8.51 -1.64
C GLY A 202 6.65 9.88 -1.72
N ASN A 203 6.08 10.24 -2.88
CA ASN A 203 5.35 11.49 -3.04
C ASN A 203 3.99 11.48 -2.33
N LEU A 204 3.32 10.34 -2.28
CA LEU A 204 2.07 10.16 -1.54
C LEU A 204 2.30 10.34 -0.04
N LEU A 205 3.36 9.76 0.51
CA LEU A 205 3.77 9.88 1.91
C LEU A 205 4.14 11.32 2.28
N LYS A 206 4.92 12.00 1.43
CA LYS A 206 5.27 13.43 1.63
C LYS A 206 4.02 14.33 1.65
N HIS A 207 3.05 14.05 0.78
CA HIS A 207 1.78 14.77 0.76
C HIS A 207 0.98 14.49 2.03
N LEU A 208 0.90 13.23 2.46
CA LEU A 208 0.24 12.86 3.71
C LEU A 208 0.85 13.57 4.92
N ALA A 209 2.19 13.61 5.02
CA ALA A 209 2.88 14.32 6.12
C ALA A 209 2.51 15.81 6.17
N LYS A 210 2.45 16.47 5.00
CA LYS A 210 1.98 17.87 4.90
C LYS A 210 0.52 18.00 5.37
N ARG A 211 -0.36 17.09 4.94
CA ARG A 211 -1.78 17.12 5.29
C ARG A 211 -2.03 16.90 6.79
N LEU A 212 -1.19 16.09 7.44
CA LEU A 212 -1.22 15.89 8.88
C LEU A 212 -0.47 16.98 9.66
N ASN A 213 0.03 18.02 9.00
CA ASN A 213 0.87 19.06 9.60
C ASN A 213 2.05 18.48 10.38
N TRP A 214 2.68 17.42 9.85
CA TRP A 214 3.79 16.74 10.50
C TRP A 214 4.96 17.72 10.63
N LYS A 215 5.24 18.15 11.86
CA LYS A 215 6.36 19.06 12.15
C LYS A 215 7.65 18.25 12.21
N ILE A 216 8.61 18.60 11.37
CA ILE A 216 9.99 18.16 11.58
C ILE A 216 10.44 18.88 12.87
N HIS A 217 10.55 18.15 13.95
CA HIS A 217 11.27 18.65 15.12
C HIS A 217 12.74 18.71 14.69
N ASN A 218 13.18 19.89 14.25
CA ASN A 218 14.59 20.16 14.05
C ASN A 218 15.27 19.91 15.39
N GLN A 219 15.98 18.80 15.51
CA GLN A 219 17.04 18.63 16.49
C GLN A 219 18.18 19.56 16.07
N ASN A 220 18.04 20.84 16.38
CA ASN A 220 19.13 21.78 16.49
C ASN A 220 19.31 22.04 17.98
N SER A 221 20.18 21.31 18.58
CA SER A 221 20.88 21.64 19.82
C SER A 221 22.20 20.91 19.85
#